data_e8e3ccfc6c6cd67f4fe30cc5bbb1786e
#
_entry.id   e8e3ccfc6c6cd67f4fe30cc5bbb1786e
#
_cell.length_a   1.000
_cell.length_b   1.000
_cell.length_c   1.000
_cell.angle_alpha   90.00
_cell.angle_beta   90.00
_cell.angle_gamma   90.00
#
_symmetry.space_group_name_H-M   'P 1'
#
loop_
_entity.id
_entity.type
_entity.pdbx_description
1 polymer ?
#
loop_
_entity_poly.entity_id
_entity_poly.type
_entity_poly.pdbx_seq_one_letter_code
_entity_poly.pdbx_strand_id
1 'polypeptide(L)'
;MDLDVQVSKLKLLKANHTSQIYRLESDIAKRYPVQITALKEKIAGMRVDADVVKGIDLQDNDHFAMTVGGKLYTDKKEAGVALISAASGLKSVKSAGQIGEYHGFALSSEYNFLSNTYTMTIKGKCSYKIEFGKDTLGNIQRIHNALSAIGKKLADTEQNLETVQQQLKTAQEEVQKQFPKEAELSEKMERLAELNAMLNMDEKGGENLLADEGIGENPEVNVPEERQDRIADSVHKTSILERLKEQKQQEQTGETEQKPKKKHEQEL
;
A
#
# COMPACT_ATOMS: atom_id res chain seq x y z
N MET A 1 11.54 -3.89 -41.71
CA MET A 1 11.69 -3.41 -40.31
C MET A 1 13.14 -3.65 -39.97
N ASP A 2 13.85 -2.64 -39.57
CA ASP A 2 15.29 -2.68 -39.28
C ASP A 2 15.56 -3.65 -38.09
N LEU A 3 16.60 -4.46 -38.19
CA LEU A 3 16.98 -5.49 -37.21
C LEU A 3 17.27 -4.82 -35.85
N ASP A 4 17.91 -3.65 -35.86
CA ASP A 4 18.21 -2.88 -34.66
C ASP A 4 16.94 -2.46 -33.91
N VAL A 5 15.89 -2.01 -34.63
CA VAL A 5 14.58 -1.70 -34.06
C VAL A 5 13.93 -2.93 -33.41
N GLN A 6 14.07 -4.12 -34.03
CA GLN A 6 13.53 -5.37 -33.48
C GLN A 6 14.26 -5.76 -32.19
N VAL A 7 15.60 -5.70 -32.19
CA VAL A 7 16.43 -5.96 -31.00
C VAL A 7 16.09 -4.99 -29.87
N SER A 8 15.97 -3.70 -30.17
CA SER A 8 15.61 -2.67 -29.18
C SER A 8 14.24 -2.93 -28.56
N LYS A 9 13.24 -3.33 -29.36
CA LYS A 9 11.90 -3.70 -28.89
C LYS A 9 11.94 -4.93 -27.98
N LEU A 10 12.70 -5.96 -28.34
CA LEU A 10 12.84 -7.18 -27.53
C LEU A 10 13.57 -6.89 -26.21
N LYS A 11 14.60 -6.04 -26.21
CA LYS A 11 15.30 -5.59 -25.00
C LYS A 11 14.33 -4.86 -24.06
N LEU A 12 13.46 -3.99 -24.59
CA LEU A 12 12.44 -3.31 -23.79
C LEU A 12 11.43 -4.30 -23.17
N LEU A 13 10.98 -5.29 -23.95
CA LEU A 13 10.09 -6.34 -23.44
C LEU A 13 10.75 -7.16 -22.33
N LYS A 14 12.05 -7.51 -22.48
CA LYS A 14 12.84 -8.19 -21.44
C LYS A 14 12.97 -7.34 -20.19
N ALA A 15 13.27 -6.06 -20.31
CA ALA A 15 13.35 -5.13 -19.18
C ALA A 15 12.01 -5.02 -18.42
N ASN A 16 10.89 -4.95 -19.16
CA ASN A 16 9.56 -4.96 -18.57
C ASN A 16 9.26 -6.27 -17.82
N HIS A 17 9.57 -7.42 -18.43
CA HIS A 17 9.44 -8.73 -17.78
C HIS A 17 10.27 -8.79 -16.49
N THR A 18 11.54 -8.42 -16.54
CA THR A 18 12.41 -8.37 -15.36
C THR A 18 11.83 -7.46 -14.26
N SER A 19 11.31 -6.29 -14.63
CA SER A 19 10.65 -5.39 -13.68
C SER A 19 9.40 -6.00 -13.05
N GLN A 20 8.61 -6.78 -13.80
CA GLN A 20 7.47 -7.53 -13.26
C GLN A 20 7.91 -8.61 -12.27
N ILE A 21 8.96 -9.37 -12.60
CA ILE A 21 9.53 -10.39 -11.70
C ILE A 21 9.95 -9.75 -10.36
N TYR A 22 10.70 -8.65 -10.38
CA TYR A 22 11.09 -7.96 -9.14
C TYR A 22 9.91 -7.48 -8.29
N ARG A 23 8.82 -7.02 -8.93
CA ARG A 23 7.59 -6.66 -8.21
C ARG A 23 6.94 -7.87 -7.56
N LEU A 24 6.84 -8.99 -8.29
CA LEU A 24 6.30 -10.23 -7.76
C LEU A 24 7.14 -10.78 -6.60
N GLU A 25 8.46 -10.77 -6.71
CA GLU A 25 9.38 -11.16 -5.62
C GLU A 25 9.16 -10.30 -4.37
N SER A 26 9.04 -8.99 -4.54
CA SER A 26 8.72 -8.08 -3.42
C SER A 26 7.35 -8.37 -2.80
N ASP A 27 6.33 -8.65 -3.63
CA ASP A 27 5.00 -9.02 -3.17
C ASP A 27 4.99 -10.35 -2.41
N ILE A 28 5.71 -11.36 -2.92
CA ILE A 28 5.89 -12.67 -2.27
C ILE A 28 6.58 -12.51 -0.91
N ALA A 29 7.63 -11.70 -0.86
CA ALA A 29 8.43 -11.53 0.35
C ALA A 29 7.73 -10.68 1.41
N LYS A 30 6.91 -9.69 1.03
CA LYS A 30 6.38 -8.65 1.94
C LYS A 30 4.86 -8.60 1.96
N ARG A 31 4.21 -8.35 0.82
CA ARG A 31 2.77 -8.04 0.76
C ARG A 31 1.91 -9.24 1.12
N TYR A 32 2.10 -10.39 0.46
CA TYR A 32 1.28 -11.58 0.71
C TYR A 32 1.39 -12.12 2.14
N PRO A 33 2.57 -12.27 2.75
CA PRO A 33 2.67 -12.74 4.13
C PRO A 33 1.92 -11.85 5.11
N VAL A 34 2.05 -10.53 4.98
CA VAL A 34 1.34 -9.56 5.83
C VAL A 34 -0.17 -9.67 5.66
N GLN A 35 -0.67 -9.74 4.41
CA GLN A 35 -2.10 -9.90 4.13
C GLN A 35 -2.66 -11.21 4.69
N ILE A 36 -1.95 -12.33 4.50
CA ILE A 36 -2.37 -13.65 4.99
C ILE A 36 -2.43 -13.65 6.52
N THR A 37 -1.43 -13.08 7.20
CA THR A 37 -1.41 -12.99 8.67
C THR A 37 -2.58 -12.15 9.17
N ALA A 38 -2.79 -10.96 8.60
CA ALA A 38 -3.90 -10.08 8.98
C ALA A 38 -5.28 -10.73 8.73
N LEU A 39 -5.45 -11.46 7.62
CA LEU A 39 -6.68 -12.19 7.34
C LEU A 39 -6.90 -13.34 8.33
N LYS A 40 -5.86 -14.10 8.69
CA LYS A 40 -5.96 -15.19 9.70
C LYS A 40 -6.33 -14.65 11.07
N GLU A 41 -5.72 -13.57 11.52
CA GLU A 41 -6.04 -12.90 12.78
C GLU A 41 -7.49 -12.41 12.80
N LYS A 42 -7.92 -11.77 11.70
CA LYS A 42 -9.30 -11.30 11.53
C LYS A 42 -10.30 -12.46 11.56
N ILE A 43 -10.03 -13.56 10.86
CA ILE A 43 -10.86 -14.77 10.85
C ILE A 43 -10.95 -15.34 12.27
N ALA A 44 -9.84 -15.44 12.99
CA ALA A 44 -9.85 -15.94 14.37
C ALA A 44 -10.74 -15.09 15.27
N GLY A 45 -10.64 -13.76 15.19
CA GLY A 45 -11.51 -12.85 15.92
C GLY A 45 -12.98 -12.96 15.52
N MET A 46 -13.26 -13.03 14.22
CA MET A 46 -14.63 -13.14 13.70
C MET A 46 -15.30 -14.46 14.06
N ARG A 47 -14.55 -15.56 14.17
CA ARG A 47 -15.07 -16.87 14.64
C ARG A 47 -15.59 -16.76 16.07
N VAL A 48 -14.83 -16.14 16.97
CA VAL A 48 -15.29 -15.91 18.35
C VAL A 48 -16.56 -15.08 18.37
N ASP A 49 -16.60 -13.98 17.61
CA ASP A 49 -17.78 -13.11 17.54
C ASP A 49 -18.99 -13.85 16.94
N ALA A 50 -18.79 -14.66 15.89
CA ALA A 50 -19.84 -15.47 15.28
C ALA A 50 -20.40 -16.54 16.25
N ASP A 51 -19.56 -17.16 17.07
CA ASP A 51 -20.00 -18.13 18.06
C ASP A 51 -20.85 -17.48 19.17
N VAL A 52 -20.48 -16.27 19.60
CA VAL A 52 -21.32 -15.47 20.51
C VAL A 52 -22.68 -15.21 19.89
N VAL A 53 -22.73 -14.75 18.63
CA VAL A 53 -24.01 -14.41 17.93
C VAL A 53 -24.87 -15.64 17.72
N LYS A 54 -24.31 -16.83 17.44
CA LYS A 54 -25.09 -18.09 17.31
C LYS A 54 -25.89 -18.43 18.55
N GLY A 55 -25.41 -18.04 19.73
CA GLY A 55 -26.08 -18.26 21.00
C GLY A 55 -27.18 -17.24 21.34
N ILE A 56 -27.41 -16.26 20.46
CA ILE A 56 -28.33 -15.12 20.68
C ILE A 56 -29.50 -15.21 19.72
N ASP A 57 -30.74 -15.20 20.22
CA ASP A 57 -31.92 -14.95 19.42
C ASP A 57 -32.13 -13.42 19.26
N LEU A 58 -31.63 -12.87 18.17
CA LEU A 58 -31.77 -11.45 17.84
C LEU A 58 -33.22 -11.05 17.48
N GLN A 59 -34.11 -12.02 17.22
CA GLN A 59 -35.54 -11.81 16.91
C GLN A 59 -36.40 -11.81 18.17
N ASP A 60 -35.87 -12.30 19.28
CA ASP A 60 -36.58 -12.29 20.55
C ASP A 60 -36.82 -10.84 21.01
N ASN A 61 -38.11 -10.48 21.09
CA ASN A 61 -38.51 -9.16 21.55
C ASN A 61 -38.78 -9.16 23.06
N ASP A 62 -39.09 -10.30 23.63
CA ASP A 62 -39.51 -10.41 25.03
C ASP A 62 -38.31 -10.36 25.99
N HIS A 63 -37.13 -10.76 25.52
CA HIS A 63 -35.90 -10.75 26.30
C HIS A 63 -34.87 -9.71 25.77
N PHE A 64 -35.34 -8.64 25.13
CA PHE A 64 -34.46 -7.56 24.71
C PHE A 64 -33.84 -6.88 25.93
N ALA A 65 -32.50 -6.77 25.95
CA ALA A 65 -31.76 -6.10 27.00
C ALA A 65 -30.52 -5.40 26.41
N MET A 66 -30.44 -4.10 26.53
CA MET A 66 -29.32 -3.28 26.05
C MET A 66 -28.89 -2.27 27.12
N THR A 67 -27.59 -2.17 27.36
CA THR A 67 -27.04 -1.15 28.25
C THR A 67 -26.61 0.06 27.45
N VAL A 68 -27.09 1.26 27.81
CA VAL A 68 -26.70 2.55 27.21
C VAL A 68 -26.42 3.57 28.32
N GLY A 69 -25.21 4.17 28.26
CA GLY A 69 -24.82 5.15 29.29
C GLY A 69 -24.81 4.56 30.72
N GLY A 70 -24.57 3.26 30.87
CA GLY A 70 -24.60 2.54 32.13
C GLY A 70 -25.99 2.14 32.64
N LYS A 71 -27.08 2.49 31.93
CA LYS A 71 -28.45 2.12 32.28
C LYS A 71 -28.94 0.98 31.39
N LEU A 72 -29.59 -0.03 31.96
CA LEU A 72 -30.22 -1.14 31.27
C LEU A 72 -31.59 -0.72 30.72
N TYR A 73 -31.86 -1.02 29.47
CA TYR A 73 -33.12 -0.82 28.76
C TYR A 73 -33.63 -2.19 28.25
N THR A 74 -34.92 -2.43 28.51
CA THR A 74 -35.63 -3.65 28.05
C THR A 74 -36.61 -3.35 26.92
N ASP A 75 -36.86 -2.07 26.64
CA ASP A 75 -37.66 -1.63 25.50
C ASP A 75 -36.75 -1.12 24.36
N LYS A 76 -36.97 -1.62 23.13
CA LYS A 76 -36.18 -1.29 21.94
C LYS A 76 -36.25 0.19 21.58
N LYS A 77 -37.41 0.81 21.73
CA LYS A 77 -37.63 2.23 21.40
C LYS A 77 -36.90 3.15 22.39
N GLU A 78 -37.01 2.84 23.70
CA GLU A 78 -36.32 3.58 24.74
C GLU A 78 -34.81 3.44 24.59
N ALA A 79 -34.28 2.22 24.33
CA ALA A 79 -32.87 1.98 24.06
C ALA A 79 -32.38 2.79 22.84
N GLY A 80 -33.18 2.82 21.76
CA GLY A 80 -32.87 3.60 20.57
C GLY A 80 -32.81 5.10 20.84
N VAL A 81 -33.73 5.64 21.65
CA VAL A 81 -33.68 7.07 22.09
C VAL A 81 -32.42 7.33 22.89
N ALA A 82 -32.09 6.45 23.84
CA ALA A 82 -30.91 6.58 24.68
C ALA A 82 -29.62 6.54 23.85
N LEU A 83 -29.53 5.64 22.85
CA LEU A 83 -28.38 5.56 21.92
C LEU A 83 -28.19 6.87 21.15
N ILE A 84 -29.28 7.45 20.60
CA ILE A 84 -29.22 8.72 19.86
C ILE A 84 -28.77 9.86 20.79
N SER A 85 -29.32 9.92 22.01
CA SER A 85 -28.94 10.92 23.00
C SER A 85 -27.45 10.80 23.36
N ALA A 86 -26.98 9.58 23.66
CA ALA A 86 -25.57 9.33 23.98
C ALA A 86 -24.62 9.68 22.82
N ALA A 87 -24.97 9.31 21.59
CA ALA A 87 -24.19 9.68 20.41
C ALA A 87 -24.16 11.19 20.17
N SER A 88 -25.29 11.88 20.39
CA SER A 88 -25.36 13.34 20.26
C SER A 88 -24.51 14.07 21.29
N GLY A 89 -24.40 13.56 22.52
CA GLY A 89 -23.50 14.07 23.55
C GLY A 89 -22.02 14.03 23.12
N LEU A 90 -21.58 13.04 22.39
CA LEU A 90 -20.19 12.91 21.87
C LEU A 90 -19.85 13.97 20.82
N LYS A 91 -20.83 14.50 20.10
CA LYS A 91 -20.62 15.58 19.12
C LYS A 91 -19.98 16.80 19.75
N SER A 92 -20.44 17.16 20.96
CA SER A 92 -19.97 18.33 21.71
C SER A 92 -18.51 18.18 22.17
N VAL A 93 -18.04 16.94 22.38
CA VAL A 93 -16.72 16.64 22.93
C VAL A 93 -15.70 16.34 21.83
N LYS A 94 -16.14 16.27 20.56
CA LYS A 94 -15.30 15.91 19.37
C LYS A 94 -14.51 14.61 19.57
N SER A 95 -15.05 13.65 20.31
CA SER A 95 -14.41 12.38 20.60
C SER A 95 -15.27 11.19 20.18
N ALA A 96 -14.60 10.10 19.77
CA ALA A 96 -15.24 8.79 19.71
C ALA A 96 -15.34 8.24 21.14
N GLY A 97 -16.47 7.61 21.49
CA GLY A 97 -16.67 7.07 22.83
C GLY A 97 -17.59 5.87 22.85
N GLN A 98 -17.39 5.01 23.85
CA GLN A 98 -18.31 3.93 24.14
C GLN A 98 -19.61 4.51 24.70
N ILE A 99 -20.73 4.14 24.08
CA ILE A 99 -22.06 4.64 24.44
C ILE A 99 -22.94 3.55 25.05
N GLY A 100 -22.58 2.29 24.90
CA GLY A 100 -23.35 1.19 25.42
C GLY A 100 -22.74 -0.19 25.19
N GLU A 101 -23.53 -1.20 25.49
CA GLU A 101 -23.19 -2.61 25.30
C GLU A 101 -24.46 -3.41 24.94
N TYR A 102 -24.31 -4.37 24.01
CA TYR A 102 -25.39 -5.25 23.60
C TYR A 102 -24.87 -6.64 23.35
N HIS A 103 -25.37 -7.64 24.10
CA HIS A 103 -24.94 -9.06 24.04
C HIS A 103 -23.44 -9.28 24.12
N GLY A 104 -22.73 -8.50 24.96
CA GLY A 104 -21.27 -8.60 25.10
C GLY A 104 -20.48 -7.85 24.03
N PHE A 105 -21.16 -7.17 23.08
CA PHE A 105 -20.54 -6.28 22.12
C PHE A 105 -20.58 -4.84 22.63
N ALA A 106 -19.43 -4.18 22.73
CA ALA A 106 -19.37 -2.76 23.07
C ALA A 106 -19.84 -1.91 21.87
N LEU A 107 -20.69 -0.92 22.15
CA LEU A 107 -21.21 0.03 21.17
C LEU A 107 -20.49 1.37 21.35
N SER A 108 -19.79 1.82 20.31
CA SER A 108 -19.11 3.11 20.29
C SER A 108 -19.65 3.98 19.16
N SER A 109 -19.71 5.28 19.35
CA SER A 109 -20.13 6.21 18.31
C SER A 109 -19.05 7.25 18.04
N GLU A 110 -18.93 7.63 16.78
CA GLU A 110 -18.04 8.68 16.28
C GLU A 110 -18.84 9.60 15.35
N TYR A 111 -18.67 10.92 15.51
CA TYR A 111 -19.28 11.91 14.64
C TYR A 111 -18.28 12.40 13.60
N ASN A 112 -18.63 12.24 12.32
CA ASN A 112 -17.85 12.75 11.20
C ASN A 112 -18.35 14.16 10.83
N PHE A 113 -17.52 15.17 11.09
CA PHE A 113 -17.85 16.57 10.80
C PHE A 113 -17.92 16.91 9.32
N LEU A 114 -17.17 16.19 8.47
CA LEU A 114 -17.15 16.44 7.02
C LEU A 114 -18.44 15.96 6.36
N SER A 115 -18.94 14.78 6.74
CA SER A 115 -20.17 14.20 6.18
C SER A 115 -21.41 14.52 7.01
N ASN A 116 -21.26 15.14 8.18
CA ASN A 116 -22.35 15.42 9.15
C ASN A 116 -23.14 14.15 9.53
N THR A 117 -22.42 13.02 9.67
CA THR A 117 -23.00 11.71 9.96
C THR A 117 -22.39 11.09 11.21
N TYR A 118 -23.17 10.24 11.89
CA TYR A 118 -22.66 9.39 12.95
C TYR A 118 -22.33 8.02 12.40
N THR A 119 -21.18 7.48 12.80
CA THR A 119 -20.82 6.09 12.57
C THR A 119 -20.83 5.36 13.91
N MET A 120 -21.51 4.22 13.99
CA MET A 120 -21.46 3.36 15.16
C MET A 120 -20.51 2.20 14.86
N THR A 121 -19.68 1.87 15.83
CA THR A 121 -18.80 0.69 15.81
C THR A 121 -19.28 -0.30 16.88
N ILE A 122 -19.63 -1.50 16.42
CA ILE A 122 -19.95 -2.66 17.26
C ILE A 122 -18.64 -3.40 17.44
N LYS A 123 -18.15 -3.52 18.66
CA LYS A 123 -16.84 -4.10 18.97
C LYS A 123 -16.98 -5.36 19.83
N GLY A 124 -16.65 -6.48 19.20
CA GLY A 124 -16.35 -7.74 19.88
C GLY A 124 -14.85 -7.99 19.89
N LYS A 125 -14.41 -9.14 19.40
CA LYS A 125 -13.00 -9.40 19.06
C LYS A 125 -12.61 -8.64 17.79
N CYS A 126 -13.56 -8.51 16.84
CA CYS A 126 -13.46 -7.64 15.67
C CYS A 126 -14.33 -6.38 15.84
N SER A 127 -14.17 -5.44 14.91
CA SER A 127 -14.95 -4.21 14.88
C SER A 127 -15.82 -4.17 13.62
N TYR A 128 -17.11 -3.88 13.81
CA TYR A 128 -18.11 -3.81 12.76
C TYR A 128 -18.71 -2.41 12.71
N LYS A 129 -18.42 -1.67 11.64
CA LYS A 129 -18.94 -0.30 11.47
C LYS A 129 -20.28 -0.33 10.77
N ILE A 130 -21.22 0.47 11.26
CA ILE A 130 -22.54 0.69 10.68
C ILE A 130 -22.86 2.20 10.68
N GLU A 131 -23.72 2.61 9.74
CA GLU A 131 -24.27 3.95 9.76
C GLU A 131 -25.27 4.08 10.91
N PHE A 132 -25.21 5.23 11.58
CA PHE A 132 -26.10 5.54 12.69
C PHE A 132 -27.04 6.68 12.28
N GLY A 133 -28.31 6.41 12.24
CA GLY A 133 -29.34 7.33 11.76
C GLY A 133 -30.09 8.04 12.89
N LYS A 134 -31.12 8.81 12.49
CA LYS A 134 -32.00 9.51 13.42
C LYS A 134 -33.19 8.64 13.87
N ASP A 135 -33.43 7.51 13.23
CA ASP A 135 -34.52 6.60 13.55
C ASP A 135 -34.11 5.65 14.70
N THR A 136 -34.85 5.68 15.78
CA THR A 136 -34.59 4.93 17.01
C THR A 136 -34.63 3.40 16.78
N LEU A 137 -35.73 2.90 16.22
CA LEU A 137 -35.88 1.46 15.92
C LEU A 137 -35.00 1.02 14.78
N GLY A 138 -34.81 1.87 13.77
CA GLY A 138 -33.92 1.59 12.66
C GLY A 138 -32.47 1.42 13.09
N ASN A 139 -32.00 2.12 14.13
CA ASN A 139 -30.66 1.90 14.69
C ASN A 139 -30.53 0.54 15.37
N ILE A 140 -31.53 0.12 16.15
CA ILE A 140 -31.56 -1.23 16.74
C ILE A 140 -31.54 -2.29 15.63
N GLN A 141 -32.36 -2.10 14.59
CA GLN A 141 -32.40 -3.04 13.47
C GLN A 141 -31.06 -3.10 12.72
N ARG A 142 -30.35 -1.96 12.54
CA ARG A 142 -29.00 -1.95 11.94
C ARG A 142 -28.01 -2.72 12.78
N ILE A 143 -28.08 -2.62 14.12
CA ILE A 143 -27.24 -3.40 15.04
C ILE A 143 -27.55 -4.90 14.87
N HIS A 144 -28.82 -5.30 14.88
CA HIS A 144 -29.23 -6.69 14.66
C HIS A 144 -28.75 -7.23 13.32
N ASN A 145 -28.93 -6.49 12.23
CA ASN A 145 -28.48 -6.87 10.91
C ASN A 145 -26.96 -7.03 10.83
N ALA A 146 -26.21 -6.14 11.51
CA ALA A 146 -24.75 -6.21 11.52
C ALA A 146 -24.25 -7.44 12.27
N LEU A 147 -24.87 -7.78 13.41
CA LEU A 147 -24.57 -8.99 14.18
C LEU A 147 -24.92 -10.25 13.41
N SER A 148 -26.13 -10.33 12.83
CA SER A 148 -26.57 -11.45 11.99
C SER A 148 -25.69 -11.67 10.77
N ALA A 149 -25.11 -10.60 10.23
CA ALA A 149 -24.22 -10.68 9.07
C ALA A 149 -22.78 -11.16 9.41
N ILE A 150 -22.41 -11.34 10.69
CA ILE A 150 -21.04 -11.73 11.08
C ILE A 150 -20.68 -13.08 10.47
N GLY A 151 -21.57 -14.07 10.51
CA GLY A 151 -21.33 -15.39 9.93
C GLY A 151 -21.04 -15.33 8.42
N LYS A 152 -21.82 -14.53 7.68
CA LYS A 152 -21.57 -14.31 6.24
C LYS A 152 -20.23 -13.61 6.00
N LYS A 153 -19.95 -12.54 6.75
CA LYS A 153 -18.67 -11.82 6.64
C LYS A 153 -17.47 -12.69 6.97
N LEU A 154 -17.62 -13.64 7.90
CA LEU A 154 -16.60 -14.64 8.20
C LEU A 154 -16.33 -15.51 6.97
N ALA A 155 -17.36 -16.10 6.37
CA ALA A 155 -17.23 -16.91 5.15
C ALA A 155 -16.59 -16.13 3.99
N ASP A 156 -17.02 -14.88 3.75
CA ASP A 156 -16.45 -14.00 2.74
C ASP A 156 -14.94 -13.71 3.02
N THR A 157 -14.57 -13.58 4.30
CA THR A 157 -13.16 -13.34 4.69
C THR A 157 -12.31 -14.61 4.54
N GLU A 158 -12.86 -15.80 4.82
CA GLU A 158 -12.21 -17.09 4.60
C GLU A 158 -11.97 -17.32 3.10
N GLN A 159 -12.96 -17.05 2.26
CA GLN A 159 -12.81 -17.11 0.80
C GLN A 159 -11.75 -16.11 0.28
N ASN A 160 -11.70 -14.92 0.86
CA ASN A 160 -10.64 -13.94 0.51
C ASN A 160 -9.24 -14.45 0.90
N LEU A 161 -9.08 -15.10 2.06
CA LEU A 161 -7.82 -15.73 2.45
C LEU A 161 -7.38 -16.79 1.43
N GLU A 162 -8.30 -17.66 1.00
CA GLU A 162 -8.03 -18.67 -0.01
C GLU A 162 -7.59 -18.02 -1.34
N THR A 163 -8.28 -16.97 -1.76
CA THR A 163 -7.94 -16.19 -2.98
C THR A 163 -6.53 -15.62 -2.90
N VAL A 164 -6.16 -15.01 -1.76
CA VAL A 164 -4.81 -14.43 -1.57
C VAL A 164 -3.74 -15.52 -1.55
N GLN A 165 -4.01 -16.67 -0.95
CA GLN A 165 -3.09 -17.82 -0.96
C GLN A 165 -2.89 -18.37 -2.38
N GLN A 166 -3.96 -18.46 -3.18
CA GLN A 166 -3.85 -18.87 -4.57
C GLN A 166 -3.06 -17.84 -5.41
N GLN A 167 -3.27 -16.54 -5.18
CA GLN A 167 -2.48 -15.49 -5.82
C GLN A 167 -1.00 -15.60 -5.47
N LEU A 168 -0.66 -15.87 -4.21
CA LEU A 168 0.72 -16.11 -3.79
C LEU A 168 1.34 -17.30 -4.55
N LYS A 169 0.62 -18.41 -4.64
CA LYS A 169 1.08 -19.59 -5.38
C LYS A 169 1.33 -19.27 -6.85
N THR A 170 0.37 -18.61 -7.50
CA THR A 170 0.53 -18.20 -8.89
C THR A 170 1.70 -17.25 -9.08
N ALA A 171 1.90 -16.29 -8.16
CA ALA A 171 3.05 -15.38 -8.20
C ALA A 171 4.38 -16.14 -8.06
N GLN A 172 4.46 -17.14 -7.18
CA GLN A 172 5.64 -17.99 -7.02
C GLN A 172 5.95 -18.81 -8.27
N GLU A 173 4.93 -19.31 -8.96
CA GLU A 173 5.09 -20.01 -10.24
C GLU A 173 5.54 -19.06 -11.37
N GLU A 174 5.00 -17.84 -11.39
CA GLU A 174 5.31 -16.83 -12.41
C GLU A 174 6.75 -16.32 -12.31
N VAL A 175 7.28 -16.15 -11.10
CA VAL A 175 8.67 -15.74 -10.86
C VAL A 175 9.68 -16.76 -11.41
N GLN A 176 9.32 -18.05 -11.50
CA GLN A 176 10.19 -19.08 -12.04
C GLN A 176 10.25 -19.09 -13.58
N LYS A 177 9.37 -18.34 -14.26
CA LYS A 177 9.32 -18.33 -15.72
C LYS A 177 10.40 -17.43 -16.31
N GLN A 178 11.15 -18.00 -17.25
CA GLN A 178 12.12 -17.24 -18.04
C GLN A 178 11.40 -16.31 -19.04
N PHE A 179 12.11 -15.29 -19.50
CA PHE A 179 11.57 -14.41 -20.54
C PHE A 179 11.23 -15.22 -21.81
N PRO A 180 9.96 -15.22 -22.27
CA PRO A 180 9.50 -16.12 -23.32
C PRO A 180 10.19 -15.93 -24.68
N LYS A 181 10.78 -14.75 -24.91
CA LYS A 181 11.47 -14.40 -26.17
C LYS A 181 12.99 -14.29 -26.01
N GLU A 182 13.57 -14.95 -25.02
CA GLU A 182 15.01 -14.91 -24.76
C GLU A 182 15.82 -15.46 -25.94
N ALA A 183 15.40 -16.59 -26.53
CA ALA A 183 16.04 -17.20 -27.68
C ALA A 183 15.97 -16.28 -28.92
N GLU A 184 14.80 -15.68 -29.19
CA GLU A 184 14.61 -14.74 -30.30
C GLU A 184 15.50 -13.50 -30.14
N LEU A 185 15.61 -12.99 -28.91
CA LEU A 185 16.47 -11.84 -28.60
C LEU A 185 17.94 -12.19 -28.81
N SER A 186 18.39 -13.34 -28.34
CA SER A 186 19.79 -13.83 -28.50
C SER A 186 20.16 -13.97 -29.95
N GLU A 187 19.35 -14.65 -30.75
CA GLU A 187 19.57 -14.87 -32.20
C GLU A 187 19.68 -13.54 -32.96
N LYS A 188 18.74 -12.60 -32.70
CA LYS A 188 18.76 -11.30 -33.36
C LYS A 188 19.92 -10.42 -32.93
N MET A 189 20.35 -10.51 -31.68
CA MET A 189 21.52 -9.78 -31.19
C MET A 189 22.81 -10.31 -31.82
N GLU A 190 22.94 -11.63 -31.94
CA GLU A 190 24.09 -12.26 -32.63
C GLU A 190 24.15 -11.84 -34.08
N ARG A 191 23.01 -11.90 -34.79
CA ARG A 191 22.91 -11.46 -36.19
C ARG A 191 23.24 -9.99 -36.37
N LEU A 192 22.81 -9.13 -35.46
CA LEU A 192 23.14 -7.71 -35.49
C LEU A 192 24.64 -7.46 -35.27
N ALA A 193 25.25 -8.22 -34.37
CA ALA A 193 26.70 -8.16 -34.11
C ALA A 193 27.53 -8.60 -35.35
N GLU A 194 27.10 -9.67 -36.01
CA GLU A 194 27.74 -10.13 -37.27
C GLU A 194 27.70 -9.04 -38.35
N LEU A 195 26.51 -8.46 -38.59
CA LEU A 195 26.34 -7.40 -39.59
C LEU A 195 27.18 -6.17 -39.30
N ASN A 196 27.24 -5.74 -38.03
CA ASN A 196 28.08 -4.63 -37.63
C ASN A 196 29.58 -4.93 -37.79
N ALA A 197 29.99 -6.17 -37.51
CA ALA A 197 31.38 -6.59 -37.74
C ALA A 197 31.76 -6.55 -39.22
N MET A 198 30.87 -7.00 -40.11
CA MET A 198 31.07 -6.93 -41.55
C MET A 198 31.19 -5.48 -42.07
N LEU A 199 30.29 -4.59 -41.63
CA LEU A 199 30.33 -3.17 -42.00
C LEU A 199 31.61 -2.49 -41.53
N ASN A 200 32.06 -2.75 -40.30
CA ASN A 200 33.31 -2.20 -39.78
C ASN A 200 34.56 -2.75 -40.47
N MET A 201 34.50 -3.94 -41.04
CA MET A 201 35.60 -4.51 -41.85
C MET A 201 35.64 -3.81 -43.23
N ASP A 202 34.50 -3.55 -43.86
CA ASP A 202 34.43 -2.84 -45.14
C ASP A 202 34.90 -1.39 -45.04
N GLU A 203 34.58 -0.69 -43.94
CA GLU A 203 35.08 0.69 -43.71
C GLU A 203 36.61 0.71 -43.55
N LYS A 204 37.20 -0.21 -42.81
CA LYS A 204 38.67 -0.32 -42.68
C LYS A 204 39.35 -0.81 -43.95
N GLY A 205 38.68 -1.59 -44.80
CA GLY A 205 39.15 -1.98 -46.10
C GLY A 205 39.19 -0.84 -47.13
N GLY A 206 38.26 0.12 -47.02
CA GLY A 206 38.19 1.31 -47.88
C GLY A 206 39.28 2.36 -47.58
N GLU A 207 39.66 2.53 -46.31
CA GLU A 207 40.72 3.45 -45.91
C GLU A 207 42.13 2.98 -46.30
N ASN A 208 42.37 1.68 -46.44
CA ASN A 208 43.69 1.14 -46.85
C ASN A 208 43.94 1.21 -48.37
N LEU A 209 42.99 1.57 -49.19
CA LEU A 209 43.16 1.71 -50.63
C LEU A 209 43.52 3.12 -51.13
N LEU A 210 43.57 4.10 -50.21
CA LEU A 210 43.89 5.50 -50.52
C LEU A 210 45.22 5.98 -49.88
N ALA A 211 45.99 5.11 -49.25
CA ALA A 211 47.27 5.45 -48.61
C ALA A 211 48.46 4.85 -49.36
N ASP A 212 48.59 5.16 -50.69
CA ASP A 212 49.88 5.12 -51.35
C ASP A 212 49.98 6.26 -52.39
N GLU A 213 50.48 7.40 -51.96
CA GLU A 213 51.34 8.34 -52.62
C GLU A 213 51.59 9.60 -51.76
N GLY A 214 52.85 9.75 -51.35
CA GLY A 214 53.49 11.05 -51.29
C GLY A 214 53.68 11.74 -49.92
N ILE A 215 54.84 11.51 -49.37
CA ILE A 215 55.80 12.50 -48.85
C ILE A 215 55.24 13.75 -48.16
N GLY A 216 55.65 13.92 -46.87
CA GLY A 216 55.91 15.30 -46.42
C GLY A 216 55.31 15.71 -45.10
N GLU A 217 56.20 15.83 -44.13
CA GLU A 217 56.18 16.81 -43.02
C GLU A 217 55.01 16.80 -42.00
N ASN A 218 55.44 16.49 -40.79
CA ASN A 218 54.76 16.72 -39.55
C ASN A 218 54.40 18.24 -39.36
N PRO A 219 53.22 18.58 -38.95
CA PRO A 219 53.08 19.61 -37.93
C PRO A 219 52.29 19.13 -36.73
N GLU A 220 52.85 19.36 -35.58
CA GLU A 220 52.19 19.36 -34.29
C GLU A 220 50.80 20.02 -34.40
N VAL A 221 49.77 19.25 -34.16
CA VAL A 221 48.44 19.82 -33.90
C VAL A 221 48.10 19.66 -32.42
N ASN A 222 48.23 20.77 -31.78
CA ASN A 222 47.78 21.14 -30.46
C ASN A 222 46.30 20.75 -30.31
N VAL A 223 45.97 19.76 -29.50
CA VAL A 223 44.61 19.38 -29.15
C VAL A 223 44.20 20.23 -27.95
N PRO A 224 43.11 21.02 -28.07
CA PRO A 224 42.64 21.79 -26.91
C PRO A 224 42.08 20.87 -25.82
N GLU A 225 42.56 21.10 -24.65
CA GLU A 225 42.29 20.38 -23.38
C GLU A 225 40.89 20.60 -22.80
N GLU A 226 39.92 21.08 -23.59
CA GLU A 226 38.61 21.49 -23.07
C GLU A 226 37.46 20.46 -23.24
N ARG A 227 37.73 19.20 -23.58
CA ARG A 227 36.67 18.18 -23.72
C ARG A 227 36.70 17.03 -22.70
N GLN A 228 37.64 17.03 -21.77
CA GLN A 228 37.67 15.98 -20.73
C GLN A 228 36.90 16.30 -19.47
N ASP A 229 36.53 17.55 -19.20
CA ASP A 229 35.83 17.93 -17.94
C ASP A 229 34.31 17.76 -17.97
N ARG A 230 33.69 17.34 -19.08
CA ARG A 230 32.24 17.14 -19.14
C ARG A 230 31.75 15.71 -18.90
N ILE A 231 32.63 14.75 -18.74
CA ILE A 231 32.26 13.34 -18.46
C ILE A 231 32.45 12.99 -17.00
N ALA A 232 33.23 13.75 -16.22
CA ALA A 232 33.48 13.49 -14.79
C ALA A 232 32.37 14.00 -13.87
N ASP A 233 31.51 14.93 -14.33
CA ASP A 233 30.49 15.58 -13.47
C ASP A 233 29.11 14.85 -13.44
N SER A 234 28.98 13.70 -14.11
CA SER A 234 27.73 12.94 -14.15
C SER A 234 27.70 11.72 -13.18
N VAL A 235 28.75 11.47 -12.40
CA VAL A 235 28.85 10.26 -11.55
C VAL A 235 28.67 10.55 -10.04
N HIS A 236 28.47 11.79 -9.62
CA HIS A 236 28.13 12.10 -8.22
C HIS A 236 26.64 12.41 -8.03
N LYS A 237 25.75 11.51 -8.47
CA LYS A 237 24.42 11.44 -7.87
C LYS A 237 24.57 10.64 -6.57
N THR A 238 24.70 11.36 -5.47
CA THR A 238 24.62 10.81 -4.11
C THR A 238 23.45 9.84 -4.03
N SER A 239 23.74 8.61 -3.62
CA SER A 239 22.77 7.54 -3.45
C SER A 239 21.62 8.02 -2.55
N ILE A 240 20.37 7.65 -2.89
CA ILE A 240 19.18 7.93 -2.07
C ILE A 240 19.39 7.50 -0.61
N LEU A 241 20.21 6.48 -0.38
CA LEU A 241 20.63 6.02 0.96
C LEU A 241 21.53 7.01 1.72
N GLU A 242 22.36 7.79 1.04
CA GLU A 242 23.18 8.84 1.68
C GLU A 242 22.32 10.05 2.06
N ARG A 243 21.40 10.47 1.20
CA ARG A 243 20.42 11.53 1.54
C ARG A 243 19.52 11.17 2.72
N LEU A 244 19.09 9.91 2.83
CA LEU A 244 18.32 9.42 3.99
C LEU A 244 19.14 9.35 5.28
N LYS A 245 20.45 9.11 5.19
CA LYS A 245 21.35 9.16 6.36
C LYS A 245 21.60 10.59 6.82
N GLU A 246 21.77 11.53 5.90
CA GLU A 246 21.93 12.95 6.22
C GLU A 246 20.67 13.56 6.85
N GLN A 247 19.46 13.20 6.35
CA GLN A 247 18.20 13.62 6.99
C GLN A 247 18.04 13.09 8.41
N LYS A 248 18.38 11.82 8.66
CA LYS A 248 18.34 11.25 10.02
C LYS A 248 19.38 11.87 10.98
N GLN A 249 20.53 12.32 10.49
CA GLN A 249 21.51 13.02 11.31
C GLN A 249 21.08 14.46 11.63
N GLN A 250 20.37 15.13 10.72
CA GLN A 250 19.84 16.48 10.96
C GLN A 250 18.66 16.49 11.95
N GLU A 251 17.84 15.45 11.98
CA GLU A 251 16.75 15.30 12.97
C GLU A 251 17.30 15.00 14.39
N GLN A 252 18.44 14.33 14.52
CA GLN A 252 19.06 14.04 15.82
C GLN A 252 19.85 15.20 16.42
N THR A 253 20.22 16.21 15.63
CA THR A 253 20.95 17.40 16.10
C THR A 253 20.06 18.61 16.36
N GLY A 254 18.75 18.53 16.06
CA GLY A 254 17.77 19.63 16.19
C GLY A 254 17.05 19.74 17.54
N GLU A 255 17.32 18.87 18.52
CA GLU A 255 16.57 18.80 19.79
C GLU A 255 17.32 19.39 21.01
N THR A 256 18.11 20.43 20.84
CA THR A 256 18.67 21.14 21.99
C THR A 256 18.83 22.63 21.73
N GLU A 257 17.73 23.38 21.62
CA GLU A 257 17.72 24.81 21.91
C GLU A 257 16.41 25.23 22.60
N GLN A 258 16.41 25.22 23.91
CA GLN A 258 15.38 25.83 24.73
C GLN A 258 15.54 27.37 24.67
N LYS A 259 14.51 28.05 24.16
CA LYS A 259 14.38 29.52 24.28
C LYS A 259 13.91 29.92 25.69
N PRO A 260 14.50 30.98 26.30
CA PRO A 260 14.11 31.42 27.64
C PRO A 260 12.78 32.16 27.62
N LYS A 261 11.95 31.88 28.64
CA LYS A 261 10.67 32.56 28.94
C LYS A 261 10.93 34.02 29.31
N LYS A 262 10.32 34.96 28.59
CA LYS A 262 10.14 36.34 29.04
C LYS A 262 9.03 36.43 30.11
N LYS A 263 9.39 36.86 31.29
CA LYS A 263 8.44 37.35 32.32
C LYS A 263 7.81 38.66 31.83
N HIS A 264 6.51 38.72 31.86
CA HIS A 264 5.76 40.00 31.79
C HIS A 264 5.33 40.34 33.21
N GLU A 265 5.91 41.38 33.74
CA GLU A 265 5.44 42.07 34.94
C GLU A 265 4.15 42.81 34.58
N GLN A 266 3.14 42.61 35.39
CA GLN A 266 1.98 43.49 35.45
C GLN A 266 2.21 44.47 36.61
N GLU A 267 2.21 45.76 36.31
CA GLU A 267 1.88 46.84 37.28
C GLU A 267 0.63 47.56 36.83
N LEU A 268 -0.28 47.70 37.82
CA LEU A 268 -1.47 48.59 37.95
C LEU A 268 -2.70 48.22 37.12
#